data_fa148679896484ffd4c4f8f3fc7046e5
#
_entry.id   fa148679896484ffd4c4f8f3fc7046e5
#
_cell.length_a   1.000
_cell.length_b   1.000
_cell.length_c   1.000
_cell.angle_alpha   90.00
_cell.angle_beta   90.00
_cell.angle_gamma   90.00
#
_symmetry.space_group_name_H-M   'P 1'
#
loop_
_entity.id
_entity.type
_entity.pdbx_description
1 polymer ?
#
loop_
_entity_poly.entity_id
_entity_poly.type
_entity_poly.pdbx_seq_one_letter_code
_entity_poly.pdbx_strand_id
1 'polypeptide(L)'
;FMTMTKKVAVINDLSGLGKCSLTAAIPVLSVMGVQACPLPTAVLTNQTGYDSYYCTDFTDKIDHYTEEWQKRGLTLDAISTGYLGSADQAEKILNFCEKFRTPSTLLFVDPVMGDSGVKYDIFTPRLQQQMQKLVSHADVITPNLTELCLLTHSDFVGLTKYKDEPDYLDRIARIAAPLKETQIQTIIVTGILYQAPSDDTVKYYNLVLENDQISVISSGIHGGSYSGTGDLLSAVVCASYREKVQLQAWKKHAGLSKDL
;
A
#
# COMPACT_ATOMS: atom_id res chain seq x y z
N PHE A 1 -7.92 -31.91 0.93
CA PHE A 1 -8.18 -30.73 1.79
C PHE A 1 -8.58 -29.59 0.87
N MET A 2 -9.85 -29.15 0.91
CA MET A 2 -10.24 -27.89 0.26
C MET A 2 -9.51 -26.74 0.98
N THR A 3 -8.55 -26.11 0.35
CA THR A 3 -7.98 -24.87 0.85
C THR A 3 -9.06 -23.79 0.75
N MET A 4 -9.47 -23.24 1.88
CA MET A 4 -10.42 -22.12 1.86
C MET A 4 -9.79 -20.93 1.14
N THR A 5 -10.55 -20.30 0.24
CA THR A 5 -10.11 -19.09 -0.48
C THR A 5 -9.73 -18.00 0.52
N LYS A 6 -8.53 -17.45 0.36
CA LYS A 6 -8.04 -16.35 1.19
C LYS A 6 -8.87 -15.09 0.99
N LYS A 7 -9.15 -14.37 2.08
CA LYS A 7 -9.99 -13.18 2.08
C LYS A 7 -9.20 -11.94 2.48
N VAL A 8 -9.30 -10.89 1.66
CA VAL A 8 -8.67 -9.61 1.92
C VAL A 8 -9.74 -8.53 1.97
N ALA A 9 -9.83 -7.80 3.09
CA ALA A 9 -10.58 -6.56 3.11
C ALA A 9 -9.80 -5.51 2.32
N VAL A 10 -10.42 -4.95 1.29
CA VAL A 10 -9.81 -3.89 0.46
C VAL A 10 -10.53 -2.59 0.73
N ILE A 11 -9.86 -1.68 1.44
CA ILE A 11 -10.39 -0.41 1.94
C ILE A 11 -9.83 0.70 1.07
N ASN A 12 -10.62 1.19 0.12
CA ASN A 12 -10.20 2.20 -0.85
C ASN A 12 -11.44 2.83 -1.51
N ASP A 13 -11.27 3.88 -2.32
CA ASP A 13 -12.37 4.45 -3.08
C ASP A 13 -12.80 3.57 -4.26
N LEU A 14 -14.01 3.80 -4.73
CA LEU A 14 -14.58 3.17 -5.92
C LEU A 14 -14.88 4.22 -6.98
N SER A 15 -14.06 4.27 -8.02
CA SER A 15 -14.28 5.14 -9.18
C SER A 15 -15.02 4.41 -10.30
N GLY A 16 -16.13 4.98 -10.78
CA GLY A 16 -16.97 4.38 -11.83
C GLY A 16 -16.26 4.35 -13.19
N LEU A 17 -15.61 5.45 -13.59
CA LEU A 17 -14.78 5.54 -14.79
C LEU A 17 -13.32 5.76 -14.38
N GLY A 18 -12.44 4.94 -14.92
CA GLY A 18 -11.02 4.88 -14.60
C GLY A 18 -10.64 3.54 -13.96
N LYS A 19 -9.34 3.21 -14.06
CA LYS A 19 -8.80 1.96 -13.48
C LYS A 19 -7.86 2.31 -12.34
N CYS A 20 -8.43 2.58 -11.18
CA CYS A 20 -7.71 2.92 -9.95
C CYS A 20 -8.41 2.31 -8.74
N SER A 21 -7.78 2.37 -7.59
CA SER A 21 -8.36 2.01 -6.30
C SER A 21 -9.05 0.64 -6.32
N LEU A 22 -10.30 0.51 -5.89
CA LEU A 22 -11.03 -0.77 -5.88
C LEU A 22 -11.19 -1.39 -7.27
N THR A 23 -11.38 -0.58 -8.33
CA THR A 23 -11.55 -1.12 -9.70
C THR A 23 -10.26 -1.70 -10.27
N ALA A 24 -9.09 -1.31 -9.74
CA ALA A 24 -7.80 -1.92 -10.05
C ALA A 24 -7.50 -3.11 -9.15
N ALA A 25 -7.74 -3.00 -7.84
CA ALA A 25 -7.36 -4.02 -6.87
C ALA A 25 -8.20 -5.30 -6.96
N ILE A 26 -9.53 -5.18 -7.11
CA ILE A 26 -10.45 -6.34 -7.12
C ILE A 26 -10.10 -7.36 -8.21
N PRO A 27 -9.92 -6.98 -9.50
CA PRO A 27 -9.60 -7.95 -10.55
C PRO A 27 -8.24 -8.60 -10.33
N VAL A 28 -7.23 -7.87 -9.83
CA VAL A 28 -5.90 -8.41 -9.52
C VAL A 28 -5.99 -9.48 -8.46
N LEU A 29 -6.61 -9.18 -7.31
CA LEU A 29 -6.78 -10.14 -6.23
C LEU A 29 -7.55 -11.38 -6.70
N SER A 30 -8.62 -11.19 -7.48
CA SER A 30 -9.45 -12.28 -7.99
C SER A 30 -8.68 -13.21 -8.93
N VAL A 31 -7.89 -12.67 -9.87
CA VAL A 31 -7.04 -13.46 -10.78
C VAL A 31 -5.95 -14.21 -10.02
N MET A 32 -5.45 -13.66 -8.93
CA MET A 32 -4.48 -14.30 -8.05
C MET A 32 -5.11 -15.27 -7.03
N GLY A 33 -6.40 -15.62 -7.19
CA GLY A 33 -7.07 -16.61 -6.35
C GLY A 33 -7.46 -16.13 -4.95
N VAL A 34 -7.47 -14.81 -4.73
CA VAL A 34 -7.82 -14.17 -3.46
C VAL A 34 -9.22 -13.55 -3.55
N GLN A 35 -10.08 -13.81 -2.57
CA GLN A 35 -11.35 -13.13 -2.44
C GLN A 35 -11.16 -11.71 -1.92
N ALA A 36 -11.40 -10.71 -2.78
CA ALA A 36 -11.52 -9.33 -2.34
C ALA A 36 -12.86 -9.11 -1.63
N CYS A 37 -12.80 -8.50 -0.44
CA CYS A 37 -13.95 -8.02 0.33
C CYS A 37 -13.88 -6.48 0.33
N PRO A 38 -14.49 -5.78 -0.64
CA PRO A 38 -14.36 -4.34 -0.75
C PRO A 38 -15.13 -3.59 0.34
N LEU A 39 -14.46 -2.62 0.95
CA LEU A 39 -15.04 -1.62 1.85
C LEU A 39 -14.76 -0.24 1.23
N PRO A 40 -15.74 0.36 0.53
CA PRO A 40 -15.55 1.66 -0.07
C PRO A 40 -15.35 2.77 0.95
N THR A 41 -14.37 3.64 0.71
CA THR A 41 -14.16 4.89 1.48
C THR A 41 -14.89 6.06 0.85
N ALA A 42 -15.02 6.04 -0.46
CA ALA A 42 -15.80 6.97 -1.26
C ALA A 42 -16.28 6.28 -2.53
N VAL A 43 -17.35 6.79 -3.14
CA VAL A 43 -17.79 6.39 -4.48
C VAL A 43 -17.78 7.62 -5.38
N LEU A 44 -17.02 7.53 -6.47
CA LEU A 44 -16.84 8.60 -7.44
C LEU A 44 -17.44 8.20 -8.79
N THR A 45 -18.00 9.17 -9.51
CA THR A 45 -18.45 8.94 -10.89
C THR A 45 -17.28 8.54 -11.79
N ASN A 46 -16.11 9.14 -11.56
CA ASN A 46 -14.87 8.89 -12.28
C ASN A 46 -13.69 9.30 -11.40
N GLN A 47 -12.50 8.81 -11.75
CA GLN A 47 -11.29 9.17 -11.02
C GLN A 47 -11.00 10.67 -11.05
N THR A 48 -10.30 11.18 -10.04
CA THR A 48 -10.02 12.60 -9.82
C THR A 48 -9.07 13.23 -10.85
N GLY A 49 -8.46 12.44 -11.72
CA GLY A 49 -7.63 12.94 -12.83
C GLY A 49 -8.42 13.51 -14.01
N TYR A 50 -9.77 13.40 -14.03
CA TYR A 50 -10.62 14.06 -15.03
C TYR A 50 -10.97 15.46 -14.56
N ASP A 51 -11.38 16.34 -15.50
CA ASP A 51 -11.69 17.75 -15.27
C ASP A 51 -12.80 17.98 -14.22
N SER A 52 -13.69 17.02 -14.06
CA SER A 52 -14.76 17.06 -13.07
C SER A 52 -15.14 15.65 -12.61
N TYR A 53 -15.64 15.54 -11.41
CA TYR A 53 -16.20 14.31 -10.83
C TYR A 53 -17.21 14.65 -9.74
N TYR A 54 -18.11 13.73 -9.47
CA TYR A 54 -18.96 13.76 -8.27
C TYR A 54 -18.48 12.67 -7.31
N CYS A 55 -18.39 13.02 -6.02
CA CYS A 55 -17.91 12.14 -4.97
C CYS A 55 -18.93 12.02 -3.85
N THR A 56 -19.27 10.79 -3.48
CA THR A 56 -20.03 10.47 -2.27
C THR A 56 -19.09 9.89 -1.24
N ASP A 57 -18.95 10.58 -0.11
CA ASP A 57 -18.19 10.08 1.05
C ASP A 57 -18.92 8.91 1.71
N PHE A 58 -18.18 7.88 2.14
CA PHE A 58 -18.73 6.68 2.77
C PHE A 58 -18.36 6.55 4.25
N THR A 59 -17.82 7.59 4.86
CA THR A 59 -17.40 7.57 6.27
C THR A 59 -18.52 7.07 7.20
N ASP A 60 -19.75 7.53 7.01
CA ASP A 60 -20.91 7.11 7.83
C ASP A 60 -21.32 5.64 7.63
N LYS A 61 -20.85 4.99 6.57
CA LYS A 61 -21.21 3.61 6.24
C LYS A 61 -20.23 2.58 6.77
N ILE A 62 -19.01 2.99 7.14
CA ILE A 62 -17.93 2.10 7.59
C ILE A 62 -18.37 1.27 8.81
N ASP A 63 -19.07 1.89 9.77
CA ASP A 63 -19.54 1.17 10.96
C ASP A 63 -20.56 0.08 10.62
N HIS A 64 -21.43 0.31 9.62
CA HIS A 64 -22.37 -0.71 9.13
C HIS A 64 -21.66 -1.91 8.52
N TYR A 65 -20.61 -1.67 7.70
CA TYR A 65 -19.77 -2.77 7.19
C TYR A 65 -19.13 -3.55 8.33
N THR A 66 -18.55 -2.85 9.31
CA THR A 66 -17.90 -3.44 10.47
C THR A 66 -18.86 -4.32 11.26
N GLU A 67 -20.06 -3.81 11.57
CA GLU A 67 -21.09 -4.53 12.33
C GLU A 67 -21.61 -5.76 11.58
N GLU A 68 -21.94 -5.62 10.29
CA GLU A 68 -22.48 -6.74 9.51
C GLU A 68 -21.45 -7.84 9.30
N TRP A 69 -20.19 -7.47 9.08
CA TRP A 69 -19.13 -8.46 8.92
C TRP A 69 -18.79 -9.16 10.26
N GLN A 70 -18.89 -8.47 11.39
CA GLN A 70 -18.78 -9.09 12.71
C GLN A 70 -19.93 -10.07 12.98
N LYS A 71 -21.18 -9.68 12.69
CA LYS A 71 -22.36 -10.57 12.82
C LYS A 71 -22.23 -11.86 11.98
N ARG A 72 -21.52 -11.77 10.84
CA ARG A 72 -21.24 -12.93 9.96
C ARG A 72 -20.04 -13.76 10.41
N GLY A 73 -19.33 -13.34 11.44
CA GLY A 73 -18.11 -14.01 11.88
C GLY A 73 -17.01 -14.00 10.80
N LEU A 74 -16.93 -12.91 10.01
CA LEU A 74 -15.94 -12.80 8.95
C LEU A 74 -14.53 -12.86 9.53
N THR A 75 -13.72 -13.76 9.00
CA THR A 75 -12.29 -13.83 9.27
C THR A 75 -11.52 -13.36 8.04
N LEU A 76 -10.50 -12.56 8.25
CA LEU A 76 -9.68 -11.96 7.20
C LEU A 76 -8.24 -12.48 7.29
N ASP A 77 -7.68 -12.80 6.13
CA ASP A 77 -6.26 -13.14 6.00
C ASP A 77 -5.38 -11.89 5.87
N ALA A 78 -5.94 -10.83 5.29
CA ALA A 78 -5.29 -9.52 5.24
C ALA A 78 -6.31 -8.39 5.18
N ILE A 79 -5.83 -7.20 5.56
CA ILE A 79 -6.51 -5.91 5.39
C ILE A 79 -5.57 -5.05 4.55
N SER A 80 -6.07 -4.50 3.45
CA SER A 80 -5.33 -3.59 2.58
C SER A 80 -6.03 -2.25 2.55
N THR A 81 -5.32 -1.17 2.86
CA THR A 81 -5.86 0.19 2.86
C THR A 81 -5.18 1.05 1.80
N GLY A 82 -5.94 1.93 1.17
CA GLY A 82 -5.46 2.95 0.25
C GLY A 82 -6.01 4.32 0.64
N TYR A 83 -6.75 4.96 -0.26
CA TYR A 83 -7.29 6.29 -0.06
C TYR A 83 -8.25 6.38 1.14
N LEU A 84 -7.99 7.37 2.02
CA LEU A 84 -8.85 7.77 3.13
C LEU A 84 -9.16 9.26 3.01
N GLY A 85 -10.45 9.61 3.01
CA GLY A 85 -10.93 10.95 2.72
C GLY A 85 -10.89 11.93 3.90
N SER A 86 -10.78 11.42 5.14
CA SER A 86 -10.81 12.27 6.35
C SER A 86 -10.16 11.59 7.55
N ALA A 87 -9.84 12.40 8.57
CA ALA A 87 -9.32 11.89 9.84
C ALA A 87 -10.34 10.99 10.56
N ASP A 88 -11.62 11.34 10.51
CA ASP A 88 -12.70 10.53 11.11
C ASP A 88 -12.83 9.20 10.39
N GLN A 89 -12.67 9.18 9.07
CA GLN A 89 -12.63 7.95 8.30
C GLN A 89 -11.45 7.07 8.70
N ALA A 90 -10.25 7.66 8.80
CA ALA A 90 -9.05 6.94 9.23
C ALA A 90 -9.19 6.36 10.64
N GLU A 91 -9.83 7.07 11.57
CA GLU A 91 -10.14 6.58 12.91
C GLU A 91 -11.09 5.37 12.88
N LYS A 92 -12.13 5.42 12.06
CA LYS A 92 -13.04 4.27 11.86
C LYS A 92 -12.33 3.06 11.26
N ILE A 93 -11.38 3.27 10.34
CA ILE A 93 -10.58 2.19 9.76
C ILE A 93 -9.61 1.60 10.79
N LEU A 94 -9.01 2.41 11.66
CA LEU A 94 -8.24 1.90 12.79
C LEU A 94 -9.08 0.99 13.69
N ASN A 95 -10.30 1.44 14.06
CA ASN A 95 -11.23 0.63 14.83
C ASN A 95 -11.65 -0.65 14.09
N PHE A 96 -11.84 -0.60 12.77
CA PHE A 96 -12.06 -1.78 11.95
C PHE A 96 -10.89 -2.76 12.04
N CYS A 97 -9.65 -2.26 11.91
CA CYS A 97 -8.45 -3.09 12.04
C CYS A 97 -8.37 -3.75 13.42
N GLU A 98 -8.65 -3.03 14.49
CA GLU A 98 -8.66 -3.59 15.87
C GLU A 98 -9.66 -4.75 16.01
N LYS A 99 -10.81 -4.67 15.34
CA LYS A 99 -11.88 -5.69 15.45
C LYS A 99 -11.60 -6.94 14.59
N PHE A 100 -10.96 -6.80 13.43
CA PHE A 100 -10.78 -7.90 12.48
C PHE A 100 -9.36 -8.44 12.42
N ARG A 101 -8.37 -7.73 12.95
CA ARG A 101 -6.99 -8.17 12.94
C ARG A 101 -6.74 -9.21 14.01
N THR A 102 -6.16 -10.32 13.60
CA THR A 102 -5.62 -11.38 14.46
C THR A 102 -4.10 -11.43 14.27
N PRO A 103 -3.35 -12.17 15.09
CA PRO A 103 -1.91 -12.36 14.88
C PRO A 103 -1.54 -12.93 13.50
N SER A 104 -2.49 -13.58 12.82
CA SER A 104 -2.31 -14.12 11.47
C SER A 104 -2.82 -13.21 10.36
N THR A 105 -3.51 -12.11 10.67
CA THR A 105 -4.04 -11.16 9.69
C THR A 105 -2.98 -10.12 9.38
N LEU A 106 -2.56 -10.02 8.12
CA LEU A 106 -1.61 -9.00 7.67
C LEU A 106 -2.29 -7.67 7.41
N LEU A 107 -1.64 -6.58 7.78
CA LEU A 107 -2.09 -5.22 7.47
C LEU A 107 -1.14 -4.58 6.45
N PHE A 108 -1.68 -4.34 5.26
CA PHE A 108 -1.02 -3.59 4.18
C PHE A 108 -1.55 -2.17 4.17
N VAL A 109 -0.66 -1.20 4.18
CA VAL A 109 -1.03 0.21 4.11
C VAL A 109 -0.34 0.87 2.93
N ASP A 110 -1.13 1.28 1.94
CA ASP A 110 -0.70 2.25 0.94
C ASP A 110 -1.03 3.64 1.51
N PRO A 111 -0.02 4.42 1.93
CA PRO A 111 -0.24 5.63 2.69
C PRO A 111 -0.52 6.83 1.77
N VAL A 112 -1.63 6.78 1.04
CA VAL A 112 -2.03 7.79 0.05
C VAL A 112 -2.13 9.18 0.67
N MET A 113 -1.08 10.01 0.49
CA MET A 113 -0.96 11.35 1.09
C MET A 113 -0.55 12.43 0.10
N GLY A 114 0.09 12.08 -0.99
CA GLY A 114 0.61 13.02 -1.97
C GLY A 114 1.44 12.34 -3.05
N ASP A 115 1.84 13.10 -4.05
CA ASP A 115 2.70 12.64 -5.13
C ASP A 115 3.57 13.78 -5.67
N SER A 116 4.71 13.44 -6.29
CA SER A 116 5.62 14.38 -6.97
C SER A 116 6.04 15.58 -6.10
N GLY A 117 6.21 15.36 -4.80
CA GLY A 117 6.59 16.38 -3.81
C GLY A 117 5.43 17.24 -3.32
N VAL A 118 4.20 16.98 -3.77
CA VAL A 118 3.00 17.75 -3.40
C VAL A 118 2.08 16.89 -2.54
N LYS A 119 1.73 17.42 -1.38
CA LYS A 119 0.71 16.83 -0.51
C LYS A 119 -0.67 17.15 -1.07
N TYR A 120 -1.59 16.17 -1.06
CA TYR A 120 -2.97 16.38 -1.50
C TYR A 120 -3.72 17.36 -0.61
N ASP A 121 -4.55 18.23 -1.18
CA ASP A 121 -5.26 19.31 -0.47
C ASP A 121 -6.15 18.81 0.67
N ILE A 122 -6.74 17.63 0.52
CA ILE A 122 -7.57 17.00 1.56
C ILE A 122 -6.77 16.54 2.79
N PHE A 123 -5.44 16.51 2.68
CA PHE A 123 -4.57 15.91 3.70
C PHE A 123 -4.24 16.89 4.82
N THR A 124 -5.19 17.01 5.77
CA THR A 124 -5.05 17.85 6.96
C THR A 124 -4.00 17.31 7.93
N PRO A 125 -3.47 18.14 8.87
CA PRO A 125 -2.57 17.65 9.93
C PRO A 125 -3.17 16.51 10.77
N ARG A 126 -4.49 16.56 11.04
CA ARG A 126 -5.19 15.50 11.80
C ARG A 126 -5.22 14.20 10.99
N LEU A 127 -5.53 14.25 9.70
CA LEU A 127 -5.49 13.07 8.82
C LEU A 127 -4.06 12.50 8.75
N GLN A 128 -3.03 13.35 8.66
CA GLN A 128 -1.63 12.92 8.67
C GLN A 128 -1.28 12.15 9.95
N GLN A 129 -1.70 12.62 11.11
CA GLN A 129 -1.50 11.91 12.38
C GLN A 129 -2.18 10.55 12.40
N GLN A 130 -3.43 10.46 11.90
CA GLN A 130 -4.14 9.19 11.82
C GLN A 130 -3.50 8.22 10.82
N MET A 131 -3.01 8.72 9.70
CA MET A 131 -2.27 7.90 8.74
C MET A 131 -0.95 7.38 9.33
N GLN A 132 -0.19 8.22 10.02
CA GLN A 132 1.03 7.80 10.74
C GLN A 132 0.72 6.71 11.77
N LYS A 133 -0.39 6.85 12.51
CA LYS A 133 -0.86 5.82 13.43
C LYS A 133 -1.22 4.52 12.70
N LEU A 134 -1.94 4.60 11.58
CA LEU A 134 -2.27 3.41 10.78
C LEU A 134 -1.01 2.72 10.26
N VAL A 135 -0.08 3.49 9.69
CA VAL A 135 1.22 3.01 9.21
C VAL A 135 2.03 2.33 10.32
N SER A 136 2.04 2.88 11.54
CA SER A 136 2.78 2.28 12.65
C SER A 136 2.25 0.90 13.07
N HIS A 137 1.02 0.56 12.70
CA HIS A 137 0.42 -0.75 12.93
C HIS A 137 0.52 -1.69 11.72
N ALA A 138 1.09 -1.24 10.61
CA ALA A 138 1.19 -2.03 9.38
C ALA A 138 2.27 -3.11 9.46
N ASP A 139 2.07 -4.21 8.73
CA ASP A 139 3.12 -5.19 8.44
C ASP A 139 3.89 -4.82 7.18
N VAL A 140 3.19 -4.28 6.19
CA VAL A 140 3.76 -3.85 4.90
C VAL A 140 3.23 -2.48 4.53
N ILE A 141 4.11 -1.61 4.06
CA ILE A 141 3.75 -0.30 3.53
C ILE A 141 4.34 -0.08 2.13
N THR A 142 3.62 0.69 1.29
CA THR A 142 4.01 0.93 -0.11
C THR A 142 4.10 2.43 -0.45
N PRO A 143 4.80 3.27 0.35
CA PRO A 143 4.86 4.69 0.08
C PRO A 143 5.60 5.01 -1.22
N ASN A 144 5.12 6.00 -1.97
CA ASN A 144 5.96 6.70 -2.93
C ASN A 144 6.97 7.61 -2.20
N LEU A 145 7.87 8.27 -2.94
CA LEU A 145 8.91 9.10 -2.33
C LEU A 145 8.36 10.29 -1.55
N THR A 146 7.26 10.90 -2.01
CA THR A 146 6.58 12.01 -1.32
C THR A 146 6.00 11.53 0.01
N GLU A 147 5.31 10.43 -0.01
CA GLU A 147 4.70 9.80 1.16
C GLU A 147 5.75 9.35 2.17
N LEU A 148 6.85 8.77 1.70
CA LEU A 148 7.98 8.45 2.56
C LEU A 148 8.49 9.69 3.30
N CYS A 149 8.72 10.80 2.58
CA CYS A 149 9.17 12.05 3.19
C CYS A 149 8.14 12.62 4.19
N LEU A 150 6.84 12.51 3.90
CA LEU A 150 5.78 12.92 4.83
C LEU A 150 5.73 12.05 6.10
N LEU A 151 5.94 10.74 5.97
CA LEU A 151 5.95 9.81 7.10
C LEU A 151 7.16 10.01 8.01
N THR A 152 8.31 10.34 7.43
CA THR A 152 9.59 10.47 8.13
C THR A 152 9.96 11.92 8.47
N HIS A 153 9.11 12.89 8.13
CA HIS A 153 9.38 14.32 8.25
C HIS A 153 10.68 14.78 7.55
N SER A 154 11.01 14.10 6.44
CA SER A 154 12.20 14.41 5.63
C SER A 154 11.89 15.45 4.56
N ASP A 155 12.92 16.18 4.14
CA ASP A 155 12.80 17.18 3.07
C ASP A 155 12.85 16.51 1.68
N PHE A 156 11.71 16.47 1.01
CA PHE A 156 11.60 15.93 -0.36
C PHE A 156 12.50 16.69 -1.35
N VAL A 157 12.48 18.04 -1.30
CA VAL A 157 13.26 18.87 -2.22
C VAL A 157 14.77 18.68 -1.97
N GLY A 158 15.16 18.63 -0.70
CA GLY A 158 16.55 18.35 -0.31
C GLY A 158 17.02 16.98 -0.77
N LEU A 159 16.18 15.95 -0.63
CA LEU A 159 16.48 14.58 -1.07
C LEU A 159 16.61 14.48 -2.60
N THR A 160 15.70 15.06 -3.36
CA THR A 160 15.69 14.98 -4.82
C THR A 160 16.81 15.72 -5.52
N LYS A 161 17.55 16.60 -4.81
CA LYS A 161 18.81 17.19 -5.31
C LYS A 161 19.89 16.14 -5.60
N TYR A 162 19.81 14.99 -4.94
CA TYR A 162 20.76 13.88 -5.10
C TYR A 162 20.34 12.83 -6.12
N LYS A 163 19.27 13.10 -6.90
CA LYS A 163 18.72 12.13 -7.87
C LYS A 163 19.70 11.67 -8.96
N ASP A 164 20.77 12.43 -9.20
CA ASP A 164 21.82 12.10 -10.16
C ASP A 164 23.08 11.52 -9.48
N GLU A 165 23.07 11.35 -8.17
CA GLU A 165 24.21 10.82 -7.41
C GLU A 165 24.14 9.29 -7.28
N PRO A 166 25.28 8.59 -7.32
CA PRO A 166 25.33 7.11 -7.26
C PRO A 166 24.70 6.52 -5.99
N ASP A 167 24.70 7.27 -4.89
CA ASP A 167 24.18 6.82 -3.59
C ASP A 167 22.71 7.24 -3.34
N TYR A 168 21.98 7.65 -4.39
CA TYR A 168 20.61 8.16 -4.23
C TYR A 168 19.67 7.14 -3.59
N LEU A 169 19.70 5.88 -4.05
CA LEU A 169 18.88 4.82 -3.46
C LEU A 169 19.26 4.51 -2.01
N ASP A 170 20.55 4.59 -1.67
CA ASP A 170 21.01 4.40 -0.30
C ASP A 170 20.53 5.54 0.64
N ARG A 171 20.43 6.76 0.11
CA ARG A 171 19.85 7.89 0.86
C ARG A 171 18.38 7.65 1.15
N ILE A 172 17.61 7.18 0.16
CA ILE A 172 16.20 6.83 0.34
C ILE A 172 16.05 5.71 1.38
N ALA A 173 16.88 4.66 1.29
CA ALA A 173 16.87 3.57 2.25
C ALA A 173 17.14 4.05 3.69
N ARG A 174 18.10 4.96 3.88
CA ARG A 174 18.42 5.56 5.19
C ARG A 174 17.24 6.37 5.77
N ILE A 175 16.49 7.07 4.92
CA ILE A 175 15.28 7.79 5.33
C ILE A 175 14.17 6.81 5.73
N ALA A 176 14.03 5.68 5.04
CA ALA A 176 13.01 4.68 5.32
C ALA A 176 13.32 3.82 6.57
N ALA A 177 14.60 3.60 6.86
CA ALA A 177 15.04 2.67 7.91
C ALA A 177 14.40 2.91 9.29
N PRO A 178 14.24 4.15 9.80
CA PRO A 178 13.61 4.38 11.10
C PRO A 178 12.16 3.88 11.21
N LEU A 179 11.43 3.77 10.11
CA LEU A 179 10.08 3.20 10.11
C LEU A 179 10.07 1.71 10.50
N LYS A 180 11.18 1.01 10.34
CA LYS A 180 11.37 -0.38 10.76
C LYS A 180 11.49 -0.56 12.28
N GLU A 181 11.69 0.50 13.04
CA GLU A 181 11.68 0.47 14.51
C GLU A 181 10.27 0.23 15.08
N THR A 182 9.24 0.33 14.23
CA THR A 182 7.87 -0.08 14.53
C THR A 182 7.69 -1.59 14.23
N GLN A 183 6.45 -2.04 14.09
CA GLN A 183 6.20 -3.45 13.72
C GLN A 183 6.27 -3.73 12.21
N ILE A 184 6.60 -2.74 11.38
CA ILE A 184 6.64 -2.88 9.92
C ILE A 184 7.72 -3.89 9.52
N GLN A 185 7.30 -4.95 8.84
CA GLN A 185 8.19 -6.01 8.36
C GLN A 185 8.82 -5.65 7.01
N THR A 186 8.01 -5.03 6.12
CA THR A 186 8.45 -4.69 4.76
C THR A 186 8.03 -3.27 4.38
N ILE A 187 8.98 -2.51 3.86
CA ILE A 187 8.75 -1.19 3.25
C ILE A 187 9.09 -1.30 1.77
N ILE A 188 8.16 -0.91 0.91
CA ILE A 188 8.39 -0.83 -0.54
C ILE A 188 8.26 0.62 -0.96
N VAL A 189 9.37 1.31 -1.14
CA VAL A 189 9.36 2.68 -1.68
C VAL A 189 9.20 2.60 -3.19
N THR A 190 8.11 3.16 -3.70
CA THR A 190 7.67 2.97 -5.09
C THR A 190 7.96 4.17 -5.98
N GLY A 191 8.04 3.92 -7.29
CA GLY A 191 8.02 4.97 -8.31
C GLY A 191 9.23 5.91 -8.31
N ILE A 192 10.41 5.46 -7.87
CA ILE A 192 11.63 6.27 -7.85
C ILE A 192 12.18 6.38 -9.27
N LEU A 193 12.17 7.58 -9.85
CA LEU A 193 12.82 7.86 -11.12
C LEU A 193 14.31 8.10 -10.88
N TYR A 194 15.15 7.23 -11.45
CA TYR A 194 16.59 7.28 -11.28
C TYR A 194 17.33 6.72 -12.50
N GLN A 195 18.49 7.27 -12.80
CA GLN A 195 19.44 6.69 -13.72
C GLN A 195 20.65 6.19 -12.92
N ALA A 196 20.71 4.85 -12.72
CA ALA A 196 21.84 4.26 -12.04
C ALA A 196 23.12 4.41 -12.89
N PRO A 197 24.32 4.47 -12.28
CA PRO A 197 25.59 4.60 -13.01
C PRO A 197 25.83 3.50 -14.06
N SER A 198 25.20 2.33 -13.88
CA SER A 198 25.26 1.20 -14.82
C SER A 198 24.20 1.24 -15.91
N ASP A 199 23.29 2.22 -15.90
CA ASP A 199 22.17 2.30 -16.82
C ASP A 199 22.37 3.40 -17.86
N ASP A 200 22.05 3.09 -19.11
CA ASP A 200 22.10 4.06 -20.22
C ASP A 200 20.89 5.02 -20.21
N THR A 201 19.82 4.69 -19.48
CA THR A 201 18.56 5.44 -19.44
C THR A 201 18.00 5.54 -18.05
N VAL A 202 17.16 6.56 -17.82
CA VAL A 202 16.33 6.67 -16.62
C VAL A 202 15.32 5.52 -16.56
N LYS A 203 15.15 4.92 -15.39
CA LYS A 203 14.19 3.85 -15.13
C LYS A 203 13.35 4.18 -13.91
N TYR A 204 12.25 3.45 -13.74
CA TYR A 204 11.55 3.36 -12.45
C TYR A 204 12.21 2.31 -11.57
N TYR A 205 12.42 2.68 -10.32
CA TYR A 205 12.94 1.82 -9.27
C TYR A 205 11.93 1.68 -8.14
N ASN A 206 11.82 0.47 -7.61
CA ASN A 206 11.16 0.20 -6.32
C ASN A 206 12.22 -0.33 -5.37
N LEU A 207 12.29 0.25 -4.18
CA LEU A 207 13.25 -0.11 -3.15
C LEU A 207 12.53 -0.91 -2.07
N VAL A 208 12.93 -2.15 -1.85
CA VAL A 208 12.33 -3.07 -0.88
C VAL A 208 13.25 -3.23 0.32
N LEU A 209 12.78 -2.82 1.50
CA LEU A 209 13.45 -3.03 2.78
C LEU A 209 12.69 -4.13 3.54
N GLU A 210 13.24 -5.33 3.59
CA GLU A 210 12.66 -6.48 4.29
C GLU A 210 13.71 -7.15 5.16
N ASN A 211 13.42 -7.40 6.43
CA ASN A 211 14.41 -7.83 7.42
C ASN A 211 15.60 -6.85 7.43
N ASP A 212 16.82 -7.30 7.35
CA ASP A 212 18.02 -6.46 7.25
C ASP A 212 18.54 -6.38 5.81
N GLN A 213 17.69 -6.68 4.83
CA GLN A 213 18.03 -6.70 3.41
C GLN A 213 17.37 -5.56 2.66
N ILE A 214 18.12 -4.98 1.73
CA ILE A 214 17.64 -4.02 0.77
C ILE A 214 17.72 -4.66 -0.61
N SER A 215 16.59 -4.70 -1.30
CA SER A 215 16.48 -5.19 -2.67
C SER A 215 15.97 -4.08 -3.57
N VAL A 216 16.42 -4.07 -4.80
CA VAL A 216 16.05 -3.08 -5.81
C VAL A 216 15.42 -3.78 -7.00
N ILE A 217 14.24 -3.30 -7.40
CA ILE A 217 13.54 -3.78 -8.60
C ILE A 217 13.44 -2.60 -9.56
N SER A 218 13.93 -2.74 -10.78
CA SER A 218 13.84 -1.70 -11.81
C SER A 218 13.03 -2.13 -13.00
N SER A 219 12.40 -1.15 -13.67
CA SER A 219 11.70 -1.35 -14.94
C SER A 219 11.91 -0.14 -15.85
N GLY A 220 11.94 -0.37 -17.17
CA GLY A 220 11.95 0.71 -18.15
C GLY A 220 10.69 1.58 -18.06
N ILE A 221 10.78 2.80 -18.56
CA ILE A 221 9.62 3.69 -18.69
C ILE A 221 8.84 3.27 -19.93
N HIS A 222 7.60 2.87 -19.76
CA HIS A 222 6.70 2.47 -20.83
C HIS A 222 5.45 3.35 -20.85
N GLY A 223 5.29 4.13 -21.93
CA GLY A 223 4.14 5.02 -22.10
C GLY A 223 4.18 6.27 -21.23
N GLY A 224 2.98 6.77 -20.88
CA GLY A 224 2.81 7.96 -20.04
C GLY A 224 2.59 7.65 -18.57
N SER A 225 2.13 8.66 -17.81
CA SER A 225 1.67 8.49 -16.43
C SER A 225 0.26 7.89 -16.43
N TYR A 226 0.05 6.82 -15.69
CA TYR A 226 -1.24 6.14 -15.57
C TYR A 226 -1.68 6.10 -14.11
N SER A 227 -2.92 6.53 -13.84
CA SER A 227 -3.51 6.36 -12.50
C SER A 227 -3.73 4.88 -12.18
N GLY A 228 -3.63 4.52 -10.91
CA GLY A 228 -3.89 3.16 -10.43
C GLY A 228 -2.70 2.20 -10.48
N THR A 229 -1.52 2.65 -10.93
CA THR A 229 -0.30 1.80 -10.93
C THR A 229 0.12 1.43 -9.51
N GLY A 230 -0.01 2.35 -8.55
CA GLY A 230 0.20 2.07 -7.12
C GLY A 230 -0.79 1.03 -6.59
N ASP A 231 -2.08 1.20 -6.91
CA ASP A 231 -3.13 0.25 -6.51
C ASP A 231 -2.89 -1.16 -7.07
N LEU A 232 -2.46 -1.26 -8.33
CA LEU A 232 -2.09 -2.53 -8.95
C LEU A 232 -0.92 -3.18 -8.22
N LEU A 233 0.14 -2.41 -7.94
CA LEU A 233 1.30 -2.91 -7.22
C LEU A 233 0.91 -3.38 -5.81
N SER A 234 0.19 -2.57 -5.05
CA SER A 234 -0.26 -2.89 -3.70
C SER A 234 -1.12 -4.15 -3.68
N ALA A 235 -2.02 -4.33 -4.66
CA ALA A 235 -2.84 -5.52 -4.79
C ALA A 235 -2.01 -6.79 -5.10
N VAL A 236 -1.04 -6.69 -6.03
CA VAL A 236 -0.12 -7.80 -6.36
C VAL A 236 0.73 -8.17 -5.15
N VAL A 237 1.31 -7.18 -4.46
CA VAL A 237 2.11 -7.42 -3.26
C VAL A 237 1.27 -8.08 -2.17
N CYS A 238 0.07 -7.57 -1.91
CA CYS A 238 -0.85 -8.12 -0.91
C CYS A 238 -1.20 -9.59 -1.19
N ALA A 239 -1.51 -9.94 -2.44
CA ALA A 239 -1.80 -11.31 -2.85
C ALA A 239 -0.57 -12.23 -2.74
N SER A 240 0.59 -11.78 -3.24
CA SER A 240 1.83 -12.57 -3.30
C SER A 240 2.48 -12.78 -1.95
N TYR A 241 2.37 -11.81 -1.04
CA TYR A 241 2.99 -11.88 0.28
C TYR A 241 2.48 -13.06 1.08
N ARG A 242 1.21 -13.38 0.93
CA ARG A 242 0.57 -14.55 1.56
C ARG A 242 1.06 -15.88 1.00
N GLU A 243 1.30 -15.97 -0.30
CA GLU A 243 1.88 -17.18 -0.92
C GLU A 243 3.32 -17.40 -0.44
N LYS A 244 4.11 -16.33 -0.35
CA LYS A 244 5.50 -16.39 0.14
C LYS A 244 5.57 -16.93 1.58
N VAL A 245 4.69 -16.48 2.47
CA VAL A 245 4.59 -16.96 3.86
C VAL A 245 4.18 -18.43 3.89
N GLN A 246 3.24 -18.87 3.06
CA GLN A 246 2.84 -20.27 2.96
C GLN A 246 3.96 -21.15 2.40
N LEU A 247 4.67 -20.67 1.38
CA LEU A 247 5.79 -21.40 0.78
C LEU A 247 6.95 -21.55 1.76
N GLN A 248 7.26 -20.53 2.56
CA GLN A 248 8.27 -20.61 3.61
C GLN A 248 7.86 -21.55 4.75
N ALA A 249 6.59 -21.50 5.17
CA ALA A 249 6.06 -22.43 6.16
C ALA A 249 6.09 -23.87 5.64
N TRP A 250 5.72 -24.10 4.39
CA TRP A 250 5.77 -25.38 3.72
C TRP A 250 7.20 -25.91 3.60
N LYS A 251 8.16 -25.08 3.15
CA LYS A 251 9.59 -25.42 3.08
C LYS A 251 10.14 -25.81 4.45
N LYS A 252 9.77 -25.09 5.51
CA LYS A 252 10.16 -25.39 6.89
C LYS A 252 9.61 -26.73 7.37
N HIS A 253 8.35 -27.06 7.03
CA HIS A 253 7.74 -28.35 7.37
C HIS A 253 8.24 -29.51 6.51
N ALA A 254 8.60 -29.25 5.26
CA ALA A 254 9.13 -30.25 4.34
C ALA A 254 10.62 -30.54 4.53
N GLY A 255 11.30 -29.85 5.45
CA GLY A 255 12.74 -30.04 5.71
C GLY A 255 13.65 -29.60 4.56
N LEU A 256 13.14 -28.79 3.63
CA LEU A 256 13.91 -28.28 2.48
C LEU A 256 14.76 -27.09 2.90
N SER A 257 16.07 -27.18 2.68
CA SER A 257 17.02 -26.12 2.98
C SER A 257 16.84 -24.86 2.11
N LYS A 258 17.43 -23.74 2.55
CA LYS A 258 17.28 -22.39 1.96
C LYS A 258 17.88 -22.21 0.55
N ASP A 259 18.43 -23.26 -0.07
CA ASP A 259 19.14 -23.18 -1.34
C ASP A 259 18.30 -23.79 -2.48
N LEU A 260 17.39 -22.99 -3.02
CA LEU A 260 16.86 -23.07 -4.38
C LEU A 260 16.26 -21.74 -4.76
#